data_2d98b84f253222d792f87cbde7ed5338
#
_entry.id   2d98b84f253222d792f87cbde7ed5338
#
_cell.length_a   1.000
_cell.length_b   1.000
_cell.length_c   1.000
_cell.angle_alpha   90.00
_cell.angle_beta   90.00
_cell.angle_gamma   90.00
#
_symmetry.space_group_name_H-M   'P 1'
#
loop_
_entity.id
_entity.type
_entity.pdbx_description
1 polymer ?
#
loop_
_entity_poly.entity_id
_entity_poly.type
_entity_poly.pdbx_seq_one_letter_code
_entity_poly.pdbx_strand_id
1 'polypeptide(L)'
;MSTREVNLDGHDSSQLQMMDEMCLLVDSEDRVIGSETKLDCHRNEGSRHRAFSVLIFDSEGRLLVQKRASEKITFPGVWANSCCSHPLDLESEKNGPEGAITAAKRKLWQELGIPQNETDQWTFHHVGRMEYSCRWNEDWIEREIDHIMVVHADATVDHNLNEISEVLWAEPDEVKRMMNGQGKWQDQVIAPWFRLIWQHYVIPNDCDFVSMTSDINDVITYCGEVDMDGSPVNPGQTLLDALSGHRDKVEGEIMSSLSKMKQKNLHGAMTHLFKGGGKRLRAILPRLVGEAVGNANDGHYTLGASIEIIHNFTLIHDDIIDQDPIRRGLDAVHVEYDDATAINAGDAMLAVGFEILAESEDVPDELLGHLIRSIGKMVRKVAEGQQEDIEFEVRDEVTEDEYIAMIAGKTS
;
A
#
# COMPACT_ATOMS: atom_id res chain seq x y z
N MET A 1 -9.04 -21.03 -18.98
CA MET A 1 -10.03 -21.44 -17.96
C MET A 1 -11.40 -21.12 -18.51
N SER A 2 -12.39 -22.02 -18.39
CA SER A 2 -13.74 -21.80 -18.92
C SER A 2 -14.40 -20.67 -18.12
N THR A 3 -14.73 -19.56 -18.76
CA THR A 3 -15.55 -18.49 -18.19
C THR A 3 -16.93 -19.06 -17.85
N ARG A 4 -17.25 -19.09 -16.55
CA ARG A 4 -18.59 -19.48 -16.10
C ARG A 4 -19.55 -18.35 -16.50
N GLU A 5 -20.61 -18.67 -17.22
CA GLU A 5 -21.68 -17.70 -17.50
C GLU A 5 -22.45 -17.46 -16.19
N VAL A 6 -22.46 -16.21 -15.72
CA VAL A 6 -23.26 -15.78 -14.57
C VAL A 6 -24.71 -15.65 -15.02
N ASN A 7 -25.62 -16.31 -14.29
CA ASN A 7 -27.05 -16.17 -14.56
C ASN A 7 -27.56 -14.87 -13.95
N LEU A 8 -27.93 -13.91 -14.81
CA LEU A 8 -28.50 -12.62 -14.46
C LEU A 8 -30.05 -12.60 -14.59
N ASP A 9 -30.68 -13.74 -14.89
CA ASP A 9 -32.12 -13.85 -15.05
C ASP A 9 -32.85 -13.52 -13.73
N GLY A 10 -33.82 -12.62 -13.81
CA GLY A 10 -34.66 -12.23 -12.68
C GLY A 10 -34.25 -10.97 -11.94
N HIS A 11 -33.10 -10.36 -12.28
CA HIS A 11 -32.72 -9.06 -11.76
C HIS A 11 -33.49 -7.91 -12.44
N ASP A 12 -33.65 -6.80 -11.72
CA ASP A 12 -34.27 -5.58 -12.25
C ASP A 12 -33.52 -5.04 -13.45
N SER A 13 -34.27 -4.54 -14.45
CA SER A 13 -33.68 -4.04 -15.70
C SER A 13 -32.72 -2.86 -15.53
N SER A 14 -32.90 -2.04 -14.49
CA SER A 14 -31.99 -0.94 -14.18
C SER A 14 -30.67 -1.46 -13.59
N GLN A 15 -30.70 -2.51 -12.77
CA GLN A 15 -29.50 -3.16 -12.26
C GLN A 15 -28.69 -3.81 -13.40
N LEU A 16 -29.38 -4.44 -14.35
CA LEU A 16 -28.72 -5.04 -15.53
C LEU A 16 -28.03 -3.97 -16.39
N GLN A 17 -28.69 -2.82 -16.64
CA GLN A 17 -28.06 -1.71 -17.38
C GLN A 17 -26.81 -1.15 -16.69
N MET A 18 -26.81 -1.11 -15.37
CA MET A 18 -25.60 -0.66 -14.62
C MET A 18 -24.44 -1.63 -14.76
N MET A 19 -24.67 -2.91 -15.06
CA MET A 19 -23.58 -3.86 -15.33
C MET A 19 -22.84 -3.62 -16.66
N ASP A 20 -23.46 -2.87 -17.59
CA ASP A 20 -22.83 -2.46 -18.84
C ASP A 20 -22.02 -1.14 -18.69
N GLU A 21 -22.09 -0.46 -17.54
CA GLU A 21 -21.29 0.74 -17.27
C GLU A 21 -19.79 0.42 -17.35
N MET A 22 -19.00 1.30 -18.00
CA MET A 22 -17.57 1.13 -18.19
C MET A 22 -16.80 1.68 -16.99
N CYS A 23 -16.26 0.81 -16.15
CA CYS A 23 -15.39 1.16 -15.02
C CYS A 23 -13.95 1.41 -15.48
N LEU A 24 -13.24 2.30 -14.79
CA LEU A 24 -11.85 2.63 -15.08
C LEU A 24 -10.91 1.57 -14.51
N LEU A 25 -10.19 0.84 -15.35
CA LEU A 25 -9.11 -0.04 -14.93
C LEU A 25 -7.89 0.77 -14.52
N VAL A 26 -7.25 0.38 -13.42
CA VAL A 26 -6.09 1.09 -12.88
C VAL A 26 -4.95 0.14 -12.52
N ASP A 27 -3.71 0.67 -12.58
CA ASP A 27 -2.53 -0.02 -12.05
C ASP A 27 -2.41 0.15 -10.52
N SER A 28 -1.33 -0.35 -9.91
CA SER A 28 -1.10 -0.25 -8.46
C SER A 28 -0.82 1.19 -7.96
N GLU A 29 -0.64 2.14 -8.86
CA GLU A 29 -0.44 3.57 -8.56
C GLU A 29 -1.68 4.40 -8.90
N ASP A 30 -2.83 3.73 -9.17
CA ASP A 30 -4.09 4.36 -9.54
C ASP A 30 -4.04 5.11 -10.89
N ARG A 31 -3.11 4.76 -11.78
CA ARG A 31 -3.08 5.32 -13.15
C ARG A 31 -4.04 4.52 -14.02
N VAL A 32 -4.89 5.23 -14.79
CA VAL A 32 -5.83 4.60 -15.70
C VAL A 32 -5.09 3.87 -16.82
N ILE A 33 -5.35 2.57 -16.96
CA ILE A 33 -4.74 1.70 -17.97
C ILE A 33 -5.74 1.17 -19.02
N GLY A 34 -7.03 1.43 -18.83
CA GLY A 34 -8.11 1.00 -19.71
C GLY A 34 -9.47 1.13 -19.06
N SER A 35 -10.45 0.46 -19.62
CA SER A 35 -11.79 0.33 -19.05
C SER A 35 -12.40 -1.02 -19.40
N GLU A 36 -13.27 -1.54 -18.53
CA GLU A 36 -14.06 -2.75 -18.74
C GLU A 36 -15.48 -2.54 -18.24
N THR A 37 -16.41 -3.39 -18.68
CA THR A 37 -17.77 -3.36 -18.13
C THR A 37 -17.75 -3.64 -16.63
N LYS A 38 -18.66 -3.06 -15.89
CA LYS A 38 -18.82 -3.34 -14.46
C LYS A 38 -18.98 -4.84 -14.21
N LEU A 39 -19.72 -5.54 -15.10
CA LEU A 39 -19.87 -6.98 -15.06
C LEU A 39 -18.53 -7.71 -15.08
N ASP A 40 -17.64 -7.35 -16.01
CA ASP A 40 -16.35 -8.02 -16.19
C ASP A 40 -15.37 -7.67 -15.06
N CYS A 41 -15.41 -6.43 -14.55
CA CYS A 41 -14.62 -6.01 -13.41
C CYS A 41 -14.88 -6.84 -12.13
N HIS A 42 -16.13 -7.32 -11.96
CA HIS A 42 -16.56 -7.98 -10.71
C HIS A 42 -16.68 -9.50 -10.81
N ARG A 43 -16.25 -10.11 -11.90
CA ARG A 43 -16.33 -11.57 -12.13
C ARG A 43 -14.99 -12.27 -12.00
N ASN A 44 -15.02 -13.59 -11.75
CA ASN A 44 -13.85 -14.46 -11.68
C ASN A 44 -12.84 -14.01 -10.61
N GLU A 45 -11.65 -13.53 -11.04
CA GLU A 45 -10.62 -12.97 -10.14
C GLU A 45 -10.73 -11.45 -9.99
N GLY A 46 -11.68 -10.83 -10.68
CA GLY A 46 -11.88 -9.38 -10.70
C GLY A 46 -10.74 -8.60 -11.35
N SER A 47 -11.09 -7.56 -12.11
CA SER A 47 -10.10 -6.60 -12.60
C SER A 47 -9.94 -5.45 -11.61
N ARG A 48 -8.67 -5.03 -11.32
CA ARG A 48 -8.46 -3.86 -10.46
C ARG A 48 -9.01 -2.63 -11.14
N HIS A 49 -9.96 -1.97 -10.50
CA HIS A 49 -10.63 -0.78 -11.02
C HIS A 49 -10.78 0.29 -9.95
N ARG A 50 -11.03 1.53 -10.39
CA ARG A 50 -11.19 2.66 -9.48
C ARG A 50 -12.59 2.68 -8.89
N ALA A 51 -12.66 2.90 -7.58
CA ALA A 51 -13.89 3.11 -6.83
C ALA A 51 -13.83 4.40 -6.02
N PHE A 52 -14.93 4.76 -5.40
CA PHE A 52 -14.98 5.81 -4.40
C PHE A 52 -15.98 5.48 -3.28
N SER A 53 -15.66 5.97 -2.10
CA SER A 53 -16.51 5.93 -0.91
C SER A 53 -16.67 7.32 -0.33
N VAL A 54 -17.91 7.73 -0.06
CA VAL A 54 -18.23 9.01 0.59
C VAL A 54 -18.76 8.75 2.00
N LEU A 55 -18.25 9.50 2.97
CA LEU A 55 -18.78 9.60 4.32
C LEU A 55 -19.36 10.99 4.51
N ILE A 56 -20.67 11.09 4.77
CA ILE A 56 -21.37 12.35 5.01
C ILE A 56 -21.65 12.47 6.50
N PHE A 57 -21.09 13.49 7.12
CA PHE A 57 -21.36 13.87 8.51
C PHE A 57 -22.28 15.09 8.53
N ASP A 58 -23.32 15.06 9.37
CA ASP A 58 -24.20 16.19 9.57
C ASP A 58 -23.67 17.19 10.63
N SER A 59 -24.40 18.27 10.87
CA SER A 59 -24.06 19.30 11.85
C SER A 59 -24.07 18.80 13.30
N GLU A 60 -24.66 17.64 13.60
CA GLU A 60 -24.65 16.98 14.89
C GLU A 60 -23.52 15.92 15.02
N GLY A 61 -22.69 15.75 13.97
CA GLY A 61 -21.60 14.78 13.92
C GLY A 61 -22.04 13.34 13.66
N ARG A 62 -23.29 13.13 13.20
CA ARG A 62 -23.80 11.80 12.84
C ARG A 62 -23.35 11.44 11.43
N LEU A 63 -22.98 10.19 11.21
CA LEU A 63 -22.64 9.63 9.91
C LEU A 63 -23.90 9.09 9.22
N LEU A 64 -24.13 9.50 7.98
CA LEU A 64 -25.14 8.86 7.13
C LEU A 64 -24.64 7.48 6.70
N VAL A 65 -25.37 6.42 7.06
CA VAL A 65 -25.13 5.06 6.61
C VAL A 65 -26.32 4.54 5.85
N GLN A 66 -26.09 3.63 4.89
CA GLN A 66 -27.12 3.05 4.05
C GLN A 66 -27.13 1.52 4.10
N LYS A 67 -28.30 0.94 3.90
CA LYS A 67 -28.46 -0.48 3.62
C LYS A 67 -28.73 -0.67 2.13
N ARG A 68 -27.87 -1.40 1.46
CA ARG A 68 -28.03 -1.71 0.02
C ARG A 68 -29.30 -2.50 -0.22
N ALA A 69 -29.99 -2.24 -1.33
CA ALA A 69 -31.19 -2.97 -1.69
C ALA A 69 -30.92 -4.46 -1.90
N SER A 70 -31.94 -5.31 -1.64
CA SER A 70 -31.87 -6.76 -1.88
C SER A 70 -31.75 -7.13 -3.36
N GLU A 71 -32.17 -6.25 -4.24
CA GLU A 71 -32.18 -6.37 -5.70
C GLU A 71 -30.81 -6.12 -6.32
N LYS A 72 -29.84 -5.55 -5.55
CA LYS A 72 -28.48 -5.33 -6.04
C LYS A 72 -27.79 -6.66 -6.40
N ILE A 73 -27.07 -6.67 -7.52
CA ILE A 73 -26.38 -7.84 -8.04
C ILE A 73 -25.15 -8.18 -7.19
N THR A 74 -24.38 -7.14 -6.80
CA THR A 74 -23.21 -7.31 -5.93
C THR A 74 -23.51 -6.84 -4.52
N PHE A 75 -23.12 -7.63 -3.52
CA PHE A 75 -23.27 -7.32 -2.09
C PHE A 75 -24.68 -6.80 -1.70
N PRO A 76 -25.77 -7.55 -2.00
CA PRO A 76 -27.14 -7.16 -1.64
C PRO A 76 -27.34 -7.15 -0.13
N GLY A 77 -28.16 -6.20 0.36
CA GLY A 77 -28.63 -6.17 1.75
C GLY A 77 -27.58 -5.82 2.81
N VAL A 78 -26.33 -5.48 2.43
CA VAL A 78 -25.31 -5.09 3.39
C VAL A 78 -25.42 -3.62 3.77
N TRP A 79 -25.06 -3.29 4.99
CA TRP A 79 -24.89 -1.90 5.45
C TRP A 79 -23.54 -1.34 5.01
N ALA A 80 -23.54 -0.11 4.52
CA ALA A 80 -22.36 0.57 4.01
C ALA A 80 -22.31 2.05 4.45
N ASN A 81 -21.20 2.71 4.14
CA ASN A 81 -21.05 4.16 4.25
C ASN A 81 -22.08 4.91 3.39
N SER A 82 -22.04 6.24 3.39
CA SER A 82 -23.10 7.08 2.81
C SER A 82 -23.34 6.82 1.32
N CYS A 83 -22.27 6.70 0.53
CA CYS A 83 -22.32 6.35 -0.89
C CYS A 83 -21.02 5.65 -1.31
N CYS A 84 -21.12 4.61 -2.13
CA CYS A 84 -19.98 3.88 -2.68
C CYS A 84 -20.30 3.41 -4.10
N SER A 85 -19.40 3.66 -5.06
CA SER A 85 -19.59 3.27 -6.46
C SER A 85 -18.28 3.49 -7.26
N HIS A 86 -18.38 3.55 -8.59
CA HIS A 86 -17.26 3.62 -9.51
C HIS A 86 -17.31 4.88 -10.38
N PRO A 87 -16.16 5.57 -10.59
CA PRO A 87 -16.00 6.46 -11.72
C PRO A 87 -16.13 5.70 -13.05
N LEU A 88 -16.75 6.32 -14.03
CA LEU A 88 -16.93 5.75 -15.36
C LEU A 88 -15.87 6.24 -16.34
N ASP A 89 -15.74 5.55 -17.47
CA ASP A 89 -14.88 5.95 -18.59
C ASP A 89 -15.42 7.20 -19.32
N LEU A 90 -15.54 8.29 -18.56
CA LEU A 90 -15.94 9.62 -19.01
C LEU A 90 -14.78 10.59 -18.75
N GLU A 91 -14.52 11.52 -19.68
CA GLU A 91 -13.44 12.50 -19.52
C GLU A 91 -13.51 13.29 -18.20
N SER A 92 -14.75 13.54 -17.69
CA SER A 92 -14.98 14.25 -16.43
C SER A 92 -14.71 13.40 -15.18
N GLU A 93 -14.62 12.06 -15.29
CA GLU A 93 -14.48 11.15 -14.16
C GLU A 93 -13.09 10.44 -14.14
N LYS A 94 -12.22 10.66 -15.14
CA LYS A 94 -10.91 9.99 -15.26
C LYS A 94 -9.81 10.54 -14.35
N ASN A 95 -9.89 11.81 -13.96
CA ASN A 95 -8.78 12.53 -13.36
C ASN A 95 -8.71 12.31 -11.84
N GLY A 96 -8.13 11.21 -11.38
CA GLY A 96 -7.80 10.94 -9.97
C GLY A 96 -8.90 11.34 -8.97
N PRO A 97 -8.57 12.08 -7.89
CA PRO A 97 -9.55 12.50 -6.89
C PRO A 97 -10.66 13.39 -7.42
N GLU A 98 -10.38 14.29 -8.36
CA GLU A 98 -11.37 15.20 -8.95
C GLU A 98 -12.40 14.43 -9.78
N GLY A 99 -11.95 13.42 -10.54
CA GLY A 99 -12.84 12.52 -11.27
C GLY A 99 -13.71 11.68 -10.35
N ALA A 100 -13.15 11.18 -9.25
CA ALA A 100 -13.89 10.46 -8.22
C ALA A 100 -14.96 11.35 -7.54
N ILE A 101 -14.65 12.61 -7.26
CA ILE A 101 -15.62 13.59 -6.72
C ILE A 101 -16.76 13.82 -7.73
N THR A 102 -16.45 13.94 -9.03
CA THR A 102 -17.46 14.11 -10.08
C THR A 102 -18.40 12.91 -10.13
N ALA A 103 -17.86 11.69 -10.09
CA ALA A 103 -18.63 10.45 -10.02
C ALA A 103 -19.47 10.36 -8.74
N ALA A 104 -18.92 10.79 -7.60
CA ALA A 104 -19.64 10.81 -6.33
C ALA A 104 -20.88 11.71 -6.39
N LYS A 105 -20.79 12.93 -6.91
CA LYS A 105 -21.93 13.83 -7.09
C LYS A 105 -23.03 13.20 -7.95
N ARG A 106 -22.66 12.54 -9.05
CA ARG A 106 -23.59 11.80 -9.91
C ARG A 106 -24.33 10.70 -9.13
N LYS A 107 -23.58 9.90 -8.35
CA LYS A 107 -24.15 8.78 -7.59
C LYS A 107 -24.94 9.22 -6.37
N LEU A 108 -24.57 10.28 -5.69
CA LEU A 108 -25.37 10.88 -4.61
C LEU A 108 -26.76 11.27 -5.09
N TRP A 109 -26.87 11.80 -6.32
CA TRP A 109 -28.17 12.03 -6.94
C TRP A 109 -28.90 10.72 -7.29
N GLN A 110 -28.24 9.77 -7.93
CA GLN A 110 -28.87 8.54 -8.41
C GLN A 110 -29.33 7.62 -7.26
N GLU A 111 -28.57 7.53 -6.19
CA GLU A 111 -28.80 6.61 -5.08
C GLU A 111 -29.54 7.25 -3.90
N LEU A 112 -29.11 8.43 -3.47
CA LEU A 112 -29.65 9.11 -2.29
C LEU A 112 -30.66 10.23 -2.62
N GLY A 113 -30.87 10.55 -3.90
CA GLY A 113 -31.77 11.60 -4.33
C GLY A 113 -31.29 13.01 -3.98
N ILE A 114 -30.03 13.19 -3.59
CA ILE A 114 -29.47 14.49 -3.21
C ILE A 114 -29.21 15.30 -4.48
N PRO A 115 -29.85 16.47 -4.66
CA PRO A 115 -29.78 17.25 -5.91
C PRO A 115 -28.36 17.75 -6.20
N GLN A 116 -27.97 17.77 -7.47
CA GLN A 116 -26.62 18.17 -7.88
C GLN A 116 -26.32 19.63 -7.50
N ASN A 117 -27.28 20.52 -7.57
CA ASN A 117 -27.13 21.92 -7.14
C ASN A 117 -26.87 22.06 -5.62
N GLU A 118 -27.18 21.04 -4.81
CA GLU A 118 -26.83 20.94 -3.41
C GLU A 118 -25.39 20.44 -3.27
N THR A 119 -25.07 19.31 -3.91
CA THR A 119 -23.72 18.73 -3.85
C THR A 119 -22.63 19.60 -4.49
N ASP A 120 -23.00 20.53 -5.39
CA ASP A 120 -22.07 21.52 -5.96
C ASP A 120 -21.62 22.59 -4.96
N GLN A 121 -22.34 22.75 -3.86
CA GLN A 121 -21.99 23.66 -2.77
C GLN A 121 -21.13 22.96 -1.68
N TRP A 122 -21.01 21.63 -1.74
CA TRP A 122 -20.29 20.85 -0.76
C TRP A 122 -18.79 20.86 -1.01
N THR A 123 -18.00 20.83 0.06
CA THR A 123 -16.57 20.57 -0.01
C THR A 123 -16.35 19.09 0.21
N PHE A 124 -15.81 18.41 -0.81
CA PHE A 124 -15.38 17.03 -0.72
C PHE A 124 -13.91 17.00 -0.30
N HIS A 125 -13.62 16.47 0.87
CA HIS A 125 -12.26 16.24 1.34
C HIS A 125 -11.82 14.84 0.96
N HIS A 126 -10.91 14.72 0.00
CA HIS A 126 -10.28 13.46 -0.34
C HIS A 126 -9.23 13.13 0.72
N VAL A 127 -9.47 12.12 1.55
CA VAL A 127 -8.65 11.83 2.74
C VAL A 127 -7.67 10.70 2.54
N GLY A 128 -7.77 9.95 1.44
CA GLY A 128 -6.83 8.90 1.09
C GLY A 128 -7.39 7.90 0.09
N ARG A 129 -6.61 6.86 -0.18
CA ARG A 129 -6.97 5.74 -1.06
C ARG A 129 -6.66 4.43 -0.37
N MET A 130 -7.45 3.38 -0.64
CA MET A 130 -7.14 2.02 -0.19
C MET A 130 -7.29 1.02 -1.33
N GLU A 131 -6.37 0.06 -1.40
CA GLU A 131 -6.46 -1.09 -2.32
C GLU A 131 -6.90 -2.32 -1.54
N TYR A 132 -7.97 -2.96 -1.98
CA TYR A 132 -8.47 -4.20 -1.41
C TYR A 132 -9.13 -5.10 -2.45
N SER A 133 -9.31 -6.36 -2.12
CA SER A 133 -10.24 -7.25 -2.79
C SER A 133 -11.06 -8.04 -1.77
N CYS A 134 -12.33 -8.27 -2.09
CA CYS A 134 -13.23 -9.07 -1.25
C CYS A 134 -14.19 -9.88 -2.12
N ARG A 135 -14.26 -11.16 -1.86
CA ARG A 135 -15.16 -12.08 -2.57
C ARG A 135 -16.50 -12.19 -1.83
N TRP A 136 -17.58 -11.85 -2.54
CA TRP A 136 -18.94 -12.04 -2.02
C TRP A 136 -19.38 -13.51 -2.06
N ASN A 137 -19.12 -14.17 -3.20
CA ASN A 137 -19.43 -15.58 -3.43
C ASN A 137 -18.58 -16.13 -4.60
N GLU A 138 -18.92 -17.29 -5.14
CA GLU A 138 -18.16 -17.90 -6.25
C GLU A 138 -18.16 -17.05 -7.54
N ASP A 139 -19.18 -16.21 -7.74
CA ASP A 139 -19.41 -15.45 -8.98
C ASP A 139 -18.92 -13.99 -8.89
N TRP A 140 -18.91 -13.38 -7.68
CA TRP A 140 -18.73 -11.94 -7.49
C TRP A 140 -17.59 -11.60 -6.54
N ILE A 141 -16.77 -10.63 -6.96
CA ILE A 141 -15.64 -10.09 -6.22
C ILE A 141 -15.55 -8.57 -6.42
N GLU A 142 -15.19 -7.82 -5.38
CA GLU A 142 -14.66 -6.45 -5.49
C GLU A 142 -13.13 -6.52 -5.53
N ARG A 143 -12.51 -5.72 -6.41
CA ARG A 143 -11.06 -5.53 -6.46
C ARG A 143 -10.75 -4.10 -6.87
N GLU A 144 -10.56 -3.25 -5.89
CA GLU A 144 -10.66 -1.81 -6.05
C GLU A 144 -9.46 -1.05 -5.50
N ILE A 145 -9.18 0.10 -6.14
CA ILE A 145 -8.54 1.23 -5.47
C ILE A 145 -9.66 2.23 -5.18
N ASP A 146 -10.05 2.29 -3.91
CA ASP A 146 -11.17 3.08 -3.41
C ASP A 146 -10.68 4.44 -2.90
N HIS A 147 -11.21 5.52 -3.48
CA HIS A 147 -10.98 6.91 -3.09
C HIS A 147 -11.90 7.30 -1.93
N ILE A 148 -11.35 7.58 -0.77
CA ILE A 148 -12.11 7.90 0.43
C ILE A 148 -12.33 9.41 0.53
N MET A 149 -13.60 9.82 0.58
CA MET A 149 -14.01 11.22 0.67
C MET A 149 -14.87 11.45 1.89
N VAL A 150 -14.66 12.58 2.53
CA VAL A 150 -15.43 13.02 3.69
C VAL A 150 -16.11 14.36 3.38
N VAL A 151 -17.39 14.49 3.75
CA VAL A 151 -18.22 15.68 3.53
C VAL A 151 -18.93 16.02 4.83
N HIS A 152 -19.07 17.32 5.11
CA HIS A 152 -19.90 17.83 6.19
C HIS A 152 -21.11 18.56 5.61
N ALA A 153 -22.31 17.97 5.73
CA ALA A 153 -23.53 18.52 5.16
C ALA A 153 -24.80 17.95 5.82
N ASP A 154 -25.78 18.79 6.07
CA ASP A 154 -27.13 18.40 6.49
C ASP A 154 -27.96 18.06 5.24
N ALA A 155 -27.79 16.86 4.70
CA ALA A 155 -28.40 16.43 3.46
C ALA A 155 -29.86 15.99 3.66
N THR A 156 -30.74 16.40 2.72
CA THR A 156 -32.08 15.83 2.61
C THR A 156 -32.04 14.63 1.68
N VAL A 157 -32.34 13.46 2.22
CA VAL A 157 -32.24 12.17 1.50
C VAL A 157 -33.61 11.71 1.04
N ASP A 158 -33.75 11.46 -0.28
CA ASP A 158 -34.89 10.80 -0.92
C ASP A 158 -34.40 9.64 -1.78
N HIS A 159 -33.98 8.55 -1.10
CA HIS A 159 -33.21 7.48 -1.69
C HIS A 159 -33.99 6.60 -2.67
N ASN A 160 -33.31 6.13 -3.71
CA ASN A 160 -33.84 5.21 -4.70
C ASN A 160 -33.94 3.78 -4.11
N LEU A 161 -35.17 3.26 -3.99
CA LEU A 161 -35.44 1.96 -3.40
C LEU A 161 -34.81 0.78 -4.16
N ASN A 162 -34.50 0.94 -5.46
CA ASN A 162 -33.77 -0.08 -6.22
C ASN A 162 -32.28 -0.15 -5.85
N GLU A 163 -31.75 0.91 -5.24
CA GLU A 163 -30.34 1.02 -4.83
C GLU A 163 -30.16 0.84 -3.32
N ILE A 164 -31.05 1.44 -2.54
CA ILE A 164 -30.96 1.56 -1.09
C ILE A 164 -32.29 1.20 -0.47
N SER A 165 -32.31 0.23 0.45
CA SER A 165 -33.51 -0.18 1.17
C SER A 165 -33.77 0.63 2.44
N GLU A 166 -32.70 1.17 3.07
CA GLU A 166 -32.79 1.88 4.34
C GLU A 166 -31.62 2.86 4.47
N VAL A 167 -31.86 4.02 5.10
CA VAL A 167 -30.83 5.00 5.48
C VAL A 167 -30.95 5.34 6.96
N LEU A 168 -29.83 5.67 7.58
CA LEU A 168 -29.77 6.03 9.00
C LEU A 168 -28.68 7.08 9.23
N TRP A 169 -29.03 8.19 9.90
CA TRP A 169 -28.06 9.06 10.53
C TRP A 169 -27.63 8.45 11.86
N ALA A 170 -26.43 7.93 11.93
CA ALA A 170 -25.91 7.16 13.06
C ALA A 170 -24.93 7.97 13.88
N GLU A 171 -25.17 8.08 15.19
CA GLU A 171 -24.22 8.62 16.17
C GLU A 171 -22.92 7.80 16.15
N PRO A 172 -21.74 8.35 16.48
CA PRO A 172 -20.48 7.63 16.51
C PRO A 172 -20.54 6.33 17.33
N ASP A 173 -21.20 6.35 18.49
CA ASP A 173 -21.39 5.15 19.32
C ASP A 173 -22.31 4.11 18.67
N GLU A 174 -23.26 4.53 17.86
CA GLU A 174 -24.11 3.62 17.09
C GLU A 174 -23.31 2.93 15.96
N VAL A 175 -22.44 3.68 15.27
CA VAL A 175 -21.54 3.09 14.26
C VAL A 175 -20.55 2.12 14.91
N LYS A 176 -20.02 2.43 16.10
CA LYS A 176 -19.19 1.47 16.87
C LYS A 176 -19.94 0.19 17.20
N ARG A 177 -21.21 0.29 17.65
CA ARG A 177 -22.07 -0.91 17.89
C ARG A 177 -22.33 -1.69 16.60
N MET A 178 -22.57 -0.99 15.48
CA MET A 178 -22.70 -1.60 14.15
C MET A 178 -21.48 -2.42 13.78
N MET A 179 -20.28 -1.82 13.86
CA MET A 179 -19.02 -2.49 13.51
C MET A 179 -18.71 -3.69 14.40
N ASN A 180 -19.14 -3.65 15.67
CA ASN A 180 -18.95 -4.74 16.63
C ASN A 180 -20.09 -5.77 16.67
N GLY A 181 -21.09 -5.65 15.77
CA GLY A 181 -22.24 -6.56 15.74
C GLY A 181 -23.05 -6.57 17.04
N GLN A 182 -23.25 -5.44 17.70
CA GLN A 182 -23.91 -5.35 19.01
C GLN A 182 -25.36 -4.89 18.91
N GLY A 183 -26.24 -5.46 19.73
CA GLY A 183 -27.65 -5.09 19.81
C GLY A 183 -28.39 -5.41 18.51
N LYS A 184 -29.08 -4.44 17.91
CA LYS A 184 -29.82 -4.61 16.64
C LYS A 184 -28.93 -4.98 15.43
N TRP A 185 -27.61 -4.86 15.57
CA TRP A 185 -26.61 -5.10 14.53
C TRP A 185 -26.05 -6.52 14.53
N GLN A 186 -26.47 -7.37 15.49
CA GLN A 186 -25.92 -8.72 15.68
C GLN A 186 -26.04 -9.60 14.43
N ASP A 187 -27.16 -9.49 13.69
CA ASP A 187 -27.42 -10.29 12.50
C ASP A 187 -27.34 -9.45 11.20
N GLN A 188 -26.77 -8.26 11.28
CA GLN A 188 -26.59 -7.39 10.11
C GLN A 188 -25.19 -7.57 9.52
N VAL A 189 -25.14 -7.65 8.18
CA VAL A 189 -23.88 -7.72 7.44
C VAL A 189 -23.43 -6.31 7.11
N ILE A 190 -22.18 -5.99 7.43
CA ILE A 190 -21.57 -4.72 7.13
C ILE A 190 -20.62 -4.92 5.96
N ALA A 191 -20.64 -4.01 4.98
CA ALA A 191 -19.80 -4.04 3.80
C ALA A 191 -18.30 -4.10 4.19
N PRO A 192 -17.49 -4.96 3.55
CA PRO A 192 -16.08 -5.11 3.90
C PRO A 192 -15.30 -3.80 3.71
N TRP A 193 -15.53 -3.05 2.62
CA TRP A 193 -14.90 -1.74 2.42
C TRP A 193 -15.26 -0.74 3.53
N PHE A 194 -16.51 -0.74 4.03
CA PHE A 194 -16.88 0.16 5.14
C PHE A 194 -16.17 -0.23 6.45
N ARG A 195 -15.92 -1.52 6.69
CA ARG A 195 -15.09 -1.97 7.83
C ARG A 195 -13.65 -1.52 7.69
N LEU A 196 -13.08 -1.60 6.48
CA LEU A 196 -11.72 -1.11 6.19
C LEU A 196 -11.62 0.42 6.36
N ILE A 197 -12.58 1.17 5.82
CA ILE A 197 -12.66 2.63 6.01
C ILE A 197 -12.75 2.97 7.50
N TRP A 198 -13.61 2.28 8.22
CA TRP A 198 -13.74 2.46 9.66
C TRP A 198 -12.43 2.24 10.41
N GLN A 199 -11.73 1.16 10.09
CA GLN A 199 -10.48 0.78 10.73
C GLN A 199 -9.31 1.72 10.40
N HIS A 200 -9.17 2.14 9.13
CA HIS A 200 -8.00 2.86 8.66
C HIS A 200 -8.18 4.38 8.65
N TYR A 201 -9.41 4.90 8.56
CA TYR A 201 -9.67 6.33 8.41
C TYR A 201 -10.52 6.92 9.55
N VAL A 202 -11.48 6.19 10.10
CA VAL A 202 -12.41 6.75 11.11
C VAL A 202 -11.88 6.56 12.54
N ILE A 203 -11.48 5.34 12.91
CA ILE A 203 -10.93 5.07 14.26
C ILE A 203 -9.67 5.90 14.57
N PRO A 204 -8.66 5.97 13.68
CA PRO A 204 -7.44 6.73 13.96
C PRO A 204 -7.68 8.23 14.18
N ASN A 205 -8.82 8.74 13.71
CA ASN A 205 -9.23 10.12 13.82
C ASN A 205 -10.37 10.35 14.85
N ASP A 206 -10.50 9.46 15.83
CA ASP A 206 -11.49 9.56 16.92
C ASP A 206 -12.95 9.71 16.45
N CYS A 207 -13.27 9.28 15.23
CA CYS A 207 -14.57 9.46 14.58
C CYS A 207 -14.96 10.94 14.39
N ASP A 208 -13.98 11.85 14.34
CA ASP A 208 -14.18 13.29 14.22
C ASP A 208 -13.86 13.78 12.82
N PHE A 209 -14.82 14.52 12.22
CA PHE A 209 -14.69 15.08 10.87
C PHE A 209 -13.45 15.98 10.71
N VAL A 210 -13.18 16.84 11.70
CA VAL A 210 -12.07 17.80 11.62
C VAL A 210 -10.73 17.08 11.62
N SER A 211 -10.60 16.07 12.47
CA SER A 211 -9.40 15.23 12.53
C SER A 211 -9.19 14.46 11.23
N MET A 212 -10.24 13.86 10.66
CA MET A 212 -10.17 13.14 9.39
C MET A 212 -9.74 14.01 8.20
N THR A 213 -10.02 15.32 8.24
CA THR A 213 -9.74 16.24 7.13
C THR A 213 -8.46 17.06 7.32
N SER A 214 -7.80 16.96 8.48
CA SER A 214 -6.60 17.74 8.80
C SER A 214 -5.30 17.08 8.37
N ASP A 215 -5.27 15.75 8.24
CA ASP A 215 -4.08 14.96 7.93
C ASP A 215 -4.29 14.09 6.68
N ILE A 216 -4.28 14.76 5.51
CA ILE A 216 -4.54 14.12 4.22
C ILE A 216 -3.27 13.38 3.77
N ASN A 217 -3.37 12.05 3.62
CA ASN A 217 -2.29 11.22 3.11
C ASN A 217 -2.64 10.67 1.71
N ASP A 218 -1.81 10.98 0.70
CA ASP A 218 -2.01 10.51 -0.69
C ASP A 218 -1.45 9.09 -0.95
N VAL A 219 -0.97 8.40 0.07
CA VAL A 219 -0.51 7.01 -0.03
C VAL A 219 -1.70 6.07 -0.16
N ILE A 220 -1.57 5.05 -1.03
CA ILE A 220 -2.57 3.98 -1.15
C ILE A 220 -2.36 2.99 -0.01
N THR A 221 -3.32 2.89 0.91
CA THR A 221 -3.32 1.89 1.98
C THR A 221 -3.62 0.52 1.39
N TYR A 222 -2.65 -0.41 1.44
CA TYR A 222 -2.82 -1.76 0.92
C TYR A 222 -3.46 -2.68 1.96
N CYS A 223 -4.69 -3.15 1.72
CA CYS A 223 -5.43 -4.05 2.61
C CYS A 223 -5.39 -5.52 2.16
N GLY A 224 -5.05 -5.78 0.89
CA GLY A 224 -4.99 -7.13 0.31
C GLY A 224 -6.36 -7.77 0.13
N GLU A 225 -6.39 -9.11 0.09
CA GLU A 225 -7.63 -9.87 0.05
C GLU A 225 -8.22 -9.99 1.46
N VAL A 226 -9.49 -9.59 1.61
CA VAL A 226 -10.18 -9.59 2.91
C VAL A 226 -11.47 -10.40 2.85
N ASP A 227 -11.85 -10.96 4.00
CA ASP A 227 -13.15 -11.57 4.22
C ASP A 227 -14.25 -10.52 4.43
N MET A 228 -15.49 -10.96 4.49
CA MET A 228 -16.68 -10.12 4.72
C MET A 228 -16.63 -9.32 6.04
N ASP A 229 -15.85 -9.77 7.00
CA ASP A 229 -15.62 -9.05 8.26
C ASP A 229 -14.47 -8.04 8.22
N GLY A 230 -13.84 -7.89 7.05
CA GLY A 230 -12.69 -7.00 6.82
C GLY A 230 -11.35 -7.58 7.31
N SER A 231 -11.32 -8.82 7.79
CA SER A 231 -10.07 -9.48 8.19
C SER A 231 -9.29 -10.00 6.96
N PRO A 232 -7.95 -9.94 6.97
CA PRO A 232 -7.16 -10.49 5.87
C PRO A 232 -7.34 -11.99 5.71
N VAL A 233 -7.64 -12.45 4.49
CA VAL A 233 -7.77 -13.90 4.15
C VAL A 233 -6.43 -14.60 4.32
N ASN A 234 -5.34 -13.97 3.83
CA ASN A 234 -3.98 -14.50 3.92
C ASN A 234 -3.03 -13.39 4.43
N PRO A 235 -2.97 -13.13 5.74
CA PRO A 235 -2.19 -12.01 6.25
C PRO A 235 -0.69 -12.09 5.90
N GLY A 236 -0.13 -13.29 5.75
CA GLY A 236 1.25 -13.48 5.31
C GLY A 236 1.46 -13.13 3.84
N GLN A 237 0.52 -13.44 2.97
CA GLN A 237 0.56 -13.06 1.55
C GLN A 237 0.34 -11.56 1.37
N THR A 238 -0.62 -10.98 2.09
CA THR A 238 -0.88 -9.53 2.11
C THR A 238 0.39 -8.75 2.44
N LEU A 239 1.15 -9.19 3.46
CA LEU A 239 2.44 -8.59 3.79
C LEU A 239 3.45 -8.71 2.65
N LEU A 240 3.58 -9.90 2.04
CA LEU A 240 4.50 -10.11 0.92
C LEU A 240 4.15 -9.26 -0.30
N ASP A 241 2.86 -9.10 -0.60
CA ASP A 241 2.38 -8.29 -1.72
C ASP A 241 2.63 -6.80 -1.46
N ALA A 242 2.36 -6.31 -0.25
CA ALA A 242 2.70 -4.95 0.15
C ALA A 242 4.21 -4.68 0.04
N LEU A 243 5.04 -5.64 0.49
CA LEU A 243 6.50 -5.53 0.39
C LEU A 243 7.00 -5.55 -1.07
N SER A 244 6.28 -6.21 -2.00
CA SER A 244 6.73 -6.35 -3.39
C SER A 244 6.80 -5.01 -4.13
N GLY A 245 5.82 -4.14 -3.97
CA GLY A 245 5.81 -2.80 -4.58
C GLY A 245 6.95 -1.92 -4.07
N HIS A 246 7.20 -1.95 -2.76
CA HIS A 246 8.34 -1.24 -2.16
C HIS A 246 9.68 -1.80 -2.64
N ARG A 247 9.80 -3.14 -2.77
CA ARG A 247 10.99 -3.79 -3.30
C ARG A 247 11.33 -3.30 -4.69
N ASP A 248 10.36 -3.24 -5.59
CA ASP A 248 10.59 -2.85 -6.98
C ASP A 248 11.06 -1.38 -7.07
N LYS A 249 10.51 -0.49 -6.24
CA LYS A 249 10.96 0.92 -6.13
C LYS A 249 12.40 1.02 -5.60
N VAL A 250 12.73 0.30 -4.52
CA VAL A 250 14.09 0.27 -3.95
C VAL A 250 15.08 -0.34 -4.94
N GLU A 251 14.73 -1.42 -5.64
CA GLU A 251 15.61 -2.01 -6.66
C GLU A 251 15.84 -1.06 -7.83
N GLY A 252 14.81 -0.31 -8.25
CA GLY A 252 14.94 0.76 -9.23
C GLY A 252 15.94 1.83 -8.78
N GLU A 253 15.84 2.30 -7.53
CA GLU A 253 16.74 3.29 -6.94
C GLU A 253 18.19 2.78 -6.84
N ILE A 254 18.39 1.53 -6.39
CA ILE A 254 19.70 0.89 -6.33
C ILE A 254 20.33 0.82 -7.73
N MET A 255 19.60 0.30 -8.72
CA MET A 255 20.13 0.13 -10.08
C MET A 255 20.40 1.47 -10.75
N SER A 256 19.54 2.47 -10.56
CA SER A 256 19.77 3.84 -11.03
C SER A 256 21.06 4.41 -10.46
N SER A 257 21.27 4.29 -9.15
CA SER A 257 22.44 4.80 -8.45
C SER A 257 23.73 4.12 -8.93
N LEU A 258 23.73 2.78 -9.06
CA LEU A 258 24.88 2.02 -9.54
C LEU A 258 25.18 2.27 -11.02
N SER A 259 24.18 2.65 -11.83
CA SER A 259 24.36 2.94 -13.26
C SER A 259 25.22 4.17 -13.55
N LYS A 260 25.46 5.03 -12.55
CA LYS A 260 26.40 6.17 -12.63
C LYS A 260 27.85 5.71 -12.84
N MET A 261 28.17 4.45 -12.47
CA MET A 261 29.49 3.86 -12.67
C MET A 261 29.77 3.59 -14.15
N LYS A 262 30.75 4.31 -14.72
CA LYS A 262 31.08 4.27 -16.16
C LYS A 262 31.97 3.10 -16.54
N GLN A 263 32.78 2.59 -15.61
CA GLN A 263 33.68 1.48 -15.87
C GLN A 263 32.91 0.16 -15.84
N LYS A 264 32.81 -0.51 -16.98
CA LYS A 264 31.88 -1.65 -17.20
C LYS A 264 32.15 -2.85 -16.31
N ASN A 265 33.43 -3.20 -16.12
CA ASN A 265 33.80 -4.36 -15.30
C ASN A 265 33.48 -4.10 -13.83
N LEU A 266 33.79 -2.92 -13.34
CA LEU A 266 33.46 -2.50 -11.98
C LEU A 266 31.94 -2.43 -11.76
N HIS A 267 31.19 -1.84 -12.69
CA HIS A 267 29.73 -1.83 -12.65
C HIS A 267 29.15 -3.25 -12.63
N GLY A 268 29.69 -4.17 -13.45
CA GLY A 268 29.29 -5.57 -13.45
C GLY A 268 29.52 -6.25 -12.09
N ALA A 269 30.67 -6.03 -11.46
CA ALA A 269 30.99 -6.57 -10.16
C ALA A 269 30.10 -5.99 -9.05
N MET A 270 29.84 -4.67 -9.03
CA MET A 270 28.97 -4.00 -8.06
C MET A 270 27.51 -4.49 -8.16
N THR A 271 27.01 -4.81 -9.35
CA THR A 271 25.64 -5.27 -9.57
C THR A 271 25.45 -6.77 -9.49
N HIS A 272 26.54 -7.55 -9.40
CA HIS A 272 26.52 -9.01 -9.51
C HIS A 272 25.60 -9.67 -8.49
N LEU A 273 25.76 -9.38 -7.20
CA LEU A 273 24.97 -10.00 -6.12
C LEU A 273 23.49 -9.61 -6.12
N PHE A 274 23.13 -8.48 -6.76
CA PHE A 274 21.73 -8.09 -6.88
C PHE A 274 20.96 -9.01 -7.82
N LYS A 275 21.62 -9.66 -8.80
CA LYS A 275 21.01 -10.63 -9.72
C LYS A 275 20.52 -11.89 -8.99
N GLY A 276 21.13 -12.26 -7.87
CA GLY A 276 20.70 -13.38 -7.02
C GLY A 276 19.39 -13.12 -6.25
N GLY A 277 18.77 -11.96 -6.46
CA GLY A 277 17.51 -11.57 -5.81
C GLY A 277 17.69 -11.26 -4.32
N GLY A 278 16.58 -11.28 -3.60
CA GLY A 278 16.52 -11.02 -2.16
C GLY A 278 15.22 -10.33 -1.77
N LYS A 279 14.86 -10.43 -0.49
CA LYS A 279 13.63 -9.80 0.04
C LYS A 279 13.75 -8.29 0.22
N ARG A 280 14.98 -7.73 0.19
CA ARG A 280 15.29 -6.30 0.40
C ARG A 280 14.69 -5.70 1.67
N LEU A 281 14.49 -6.48 2.72
CA LEU A 281 13.82 -6.01 3.95
C LEU A 281 14.51 -4.81 4.57
N ARG A 282 15.88 -4.79 4.60
CA ARG A 282 16.61 -3.63 5.14
C ARG A 282 16.38 -2.35 4.35
N ALA A 283 16.26 -2.49 3.04
CA ALA A 283 16.05 -1.37 2.14
C ALA A 283 14.60 -0.84 2.17
N ILE A 284 13.63 -1.71 2.43
CA ILE A 284 12.21 -1.35 2.51
C ILE A 284 11.85 -0.75 3.88
N LEU A 285 12.53 -1.20 4.95
CA LEU A 285 12.19 -0.83 6.32
C LEU A 285 12.11 0.67 6.59
N PRO A 286 13.02 1.56 6.10
CA PRO A 286 12.87 2.99 6.26
C PRO A 286 11.55 3.54 5.74
N ARG A 287 11.09 3.05 4.57
CA ARG A 287 9.82 3.46 3.97
C ARG A 287 8.63 3.00 4.81
N LEU A 288 8.60 1.74 5.25
CA LEU A 288 7.53 1.21 6.10
C LEU A 288 7.42 1.97 7.44
N VAL A 289 8.55 2.32 8.05
CA VAL A 289 8.56 3.15 9.28
C VAL A 289 8.04 4.55 8.98
N GLY A 290 8.46 5.18 7.87
CA GLY A 290 7.95 6.47 7.45
C GLY A 290 6.42 6.48 7.27
N GLU A 291 5.86 5.46 6.64
CA GLU A 291 4.41 5.27 6.47
C GLU A 291 3.69 5.05 7.79
N ALA A 292 4.26 4.26 8.69
CA ALA A 292 3.68 4.00 10.00
C ALA A 292 3.61 5.24 10.91
N VAL A 293 4.52 6.21 10.71
CA VAL A 293 4.52 7.48 11.45
C VAL A 293 3.89 8.65 10.68
N GLY A 294 3.33 8.40 9.48
CA GLY A 294 2.53 9.35 8.73
C GLY A 294 3.30 10.35 7.84
N ASN A 295 4.63 10.22 7.66
CA ASN A 295 5.46 11.19 6.92
C ASN A 295 6.42 10.55 5.91
N ALA A 296 5.96 9.59 5.12
CA ALA A 296 6.79 8.93 4.11
C ALA A 296 6.94 9.77 2.83
N ASN A 297 8.18 9.88 2.35
CA ASN A 297 8.54 10.45 1.04
C ASN A 297 9.54 9.55 0.32
N ASP A 298 9.95 9.88 -0.90
CA ASP A 298 10.86 9.04 -1.68
C ASP A 298 12.30 9.02 -1.12
N GLY A 299 12.69 9.99 -0.29
CA GLY A 299 13.95 9.96 0.45
C GLY A 299 14.13 8.74 1.36
N HIS A 300 13.03 8.10 1.77
CA HIS A 300 13.08 6.83 2.50
C HIS A 300 13.54 5.66 1.60
N TYR A 301 13.20 5.67 0.31
CA TYR A 301 13.75 4.70 -0.65
C TYR A 301 15.22 4.96 -0.93
N THR A 302 15.64 6.22 -1.04
CA THR A 302 17.06 6.60 -1.17
C THR A 302 17.86 6.14 0.05
N LEU A 303 17.35 6.35 1.27
CA LEU A 303 17.97 5.83 2.49
C LEU A 303 18.05 4.31 2.47
N GLY A 304 16.97 3.64 2.09
CA GLY A 304 16.92 2.19 1.95
C GLY A 304 17.92 1.65 0.93
N ALA A 305 18.01 2.28 -0.24
CA ALA A 305 18.98 1.94 -1.28
C ALA A 305 20.43 2.12 -0.79
N SER A 306 20.73 3.23 -0.09
CA SER A 306 22.02 3.45 0.55
C SER A 306 22.41 2.31 1.50
N ILE A 307 21.51 1.94 2.41
CA ILE A 307 21.73 0.86 3.39
C ILE A 307 21.96 -0.48 2.67
N GLU A 308 21.18 -0.80 1.64
CA GLU A 308 21.32 -2.07 0.91
C GLU A 308 22.60 -2.12 0.07
N ILE A 309 23.02 -1.01 -0.56
CA ILE A 309 24.29 -0.92 -1.28
C ILE A 309 25.46 -1.15 -0.31
N ILE A 310 25.45 -0.46 0.85
CA ILE A 310 26.46 -0.63 1.90
C ILE A 310 26.43 -2.05 2.47
N HIS A 311 25.27 -2.65 2.64
CA HIS A 311 25.19 -4.06 3.06
C HIS A 311 25.80 -5.00 2.03
N ASN A 312 25.57 -4.81 0.73
CA ASN A 312 26.20 -5.65 -0.29
C ASN A 312 27.72 -5.46 -0.38
N PHE A 313 28.24 -4.23 -0.12
CA PHE A 313 29.68 -4.02 0.08
C PHE A 313 30.24 -4.95 1.18
N THR A 314 29.59 -5.00 2.35
CA THR A 314 30.05 -5.86 3.45
C THR A 314 30.02 -7.33 3.07
N LEU A 315 29.02 -7.79 2.30
CA LEU A 315 28.95 -9.17 1.83
C LEU A 315 30.07 -9.54 0.85
N ILE A 316 30.42 -8.62 -0.06
CA ILE A 316 31.53 -8.86 -1.02
C ILE A 316 32.84 -9.03 -0.28
N HIS A 317 33.13 -8.20 0.72
CA HIS A 317 34.34 -8.29 1.50
C HIS A 317 34.35 -9.51 2.44
N ASP A 318 33.20 -9.85 3.03
CA ASP A 318 33.00 -11.04 3.85
C ASP A 318 33.30 -12.31 3.06
N ASP A 319 32.75 -12.44 1.83
CA ASP A 319 33.01 -13.59 0.95
C ASP A 319 34.49 -13.76 0.60
N ILE A 320 35.27 -12.69 0.50
CA ILE A 320 36.72 -12.76 0.26
C ILE A 320 37.43 -13.20 1.53
N ILE A 321 37.07 -12.69 2.69
CA ILE A 321 37.66 -13.02 3.98
C ILE A 321 37.41 -14.49 4.30
N ASP A 322 36.16 -14.94 4.17
CA ASP A 322 35.74 -16.30 4.52
C ASP A 322 36.05 -17.33 3.40
N GLN A 323 36.55 -16.87 2.23
CA GLN A 323 36.78 -17.67 1.03
C GLN A 323 35.51 -18.41 0.55
N ASP A 324 34.37 -17.81 0.74
CA ASP A 324 33.06 -18.35 0.33
C ASP A 324 32.90 -18.31 -1.19
N PRO A 325 32.76 -19.44 -1.89
CA PRO A 325 32.71 -19.44 -3.36
C PRO A 325 31.35 -19.07 -3.91
N ILE A 326 30.26 -19.13 -3.12
CA ILE A 326 28.88 -18.96 -3.58
C ILE A 326 28.11 -18.07 -2.62
N ARG A 327 27.41 -17.07 -3.18
CA ARG A 327 26.50 -16.20 -2.45
C ARG A 327 25.13 -16.13 -3.16
N ARG A 328 24.04 -16.43 -2.45
CA ARG A 328 22.66 -16.39 -2.99
C ARG A 328 22.46 -17.24 -4.27
N GLY A 329 23.18 -18.35 -4.38
CA GLY A 329 23.10 -19.25 -5.54
C GLY A 329 23.88 -18.79 -6.78
N LEU A 330 24.64 -17.70 -6.67
CA LEU A 330 25.59 -17.22 -7.67
C LEU A 330 27.02 -17.41 -7.17
N ASP A 331 28.00 -17.46 -8.09
CA ASP A 331 29.40 -17.36 -7.71
C ASP A 331 29.63 -16.03 -6.95
N ALA A 332 30.43 -16.07 -5.89
CA ALA A 332 30.83 -14.87 -5.17
C ALA A 332 31.60 -13.90 -6.11
N VAL A 333 31.59 -12.60 -5.82
CA VAL A 333 32.16 -11.60 -6.74
C VAL A 333 33.64 -11.86 -7.01
N HIS A 334 34.42 -12.30 -6.00
CA HIS A 334 35.82 -12.62 -6.17
C HIS A 334 36.07 -13.88 -7.02
N VAL A 335 35.11 -14.79 -7.10
CA VAL A 335 35.15 -15.97 -7.98
C VAL A 335 34.74 -15.62 -9.40
N GLU A 336 33.68 -14.85 -9.59
CA GLU A 336 33.20 -14.44 -10.94
C GLU A 336 34.16 -13.46 -11.63
N TYR A 337 34.85 -12.59 -10.86
CA TYR A 337 35.79 -11.59 -11.39
C TYR A 337 37.24 -11.92 -10.95
N ASP A 338 37.66 -11.37 -9.85
CA ASP A 338 38.90 -11.61 -9.11
C ASP A 338 38.86 -10.82 -7.79
N ASP A 339 39.79 -11.17 -6.84
CA ASP A 339 39.86 -10.52 -5.53
C ASP A 339 40.04 -9.00 -5.62
N ALA A 340 40.93 -8.54 -6.50
CA ALA A 340 41.21 -7.11 -6.64
C ALA A 340 39.98 -6.33 -7.14
N THR A 341 39.26 -6.90 -8.13
CA THR A 341 38.01 -6.31 -8.66
C THR A 341 36.92 -6.36 -7.59
N ALA A 342 36.79 -7.43 -6.82
CA ALA A 342 35.82 -7.55 -5.75
C ALA A 342 36.06 -6.54 -4.62
N ILE A 343 37.31 -6.38 -4.16
CA ILE A 343 37.67 -5.34 -3.17
C ILE A 343 37.31 -3.95 -3.69
N ASN A 344 37.72 -3.62 -4.91
CA ASN A 344 37.45 -2.32 -5.51
C ASN A 344 35.94 -2.07 -5.71
N ALA A 345 35.16 -3.12 -6.02
CA ALA A 345 33.69 -3.03 -6.13
C ALA A 345 33.06 -2.70 -4.77
N GLY A 346 33.50 -3.37 -3.70
CA GLY A 346 33.05 -3.07 -2.34
C GLY A 346 33.36 -1.63 -1.93
N ASP A 347 34.58 -1.17 -2.11
CA ASP A 347 35.01 0.21 -1.78
C ASP A 347 34.19 1.25 -2.55
N ALA A 348 33.94 1.01 -3.85
CA ALA A 348 33.11 1.90 -4.68
C ALA A 348 31.64 1.90 -4.19
N MET A 349 31.08 0.76 -3.80
CA MET A 349 29.72 0.68 -3.26
C MET A 349 29.58 1.43 -1.94
N LEU A 350 30.58 1.36 -1.05
CA LEU A 350 30.57 2.14 0.19
C LEU A 350 30.51 3.66 -0.13
N ALA A 351 31.29 4.13 -1.10
CA ALA A 351 31.28 5.53 -1.53
C ALA A 351 29.92 5.93 -2.13
N VAL A 352 29.37 5.12 -3.06
CA VAL A 352 28.09 5.36 -3.69
C VAL A 352 26.95 5.40 -2.66
N GLY A 353 26.98 4.55 -1.63
CA GLY A 353 25.99 4.57 -0.56
C GLY A 353 25.90 5.91 0.17
N PHE A 354 26.97 6.66 0.34
CA PHE A 354 26.94 8.00 0.89
C PHE A 354 26.61 9.06 -0.17
N GLU A 355 27.09 8.90 -1.40
CA GLU A 355 26.88 9.82 -2.50
C GLU A 355 25.39 10.02 -2.81
N ILE A 356 24.61 8.91 -2.90
CA ILE A 356 23.19 8.98 -3.24
C ILE A 356 22.36 9.72 -2.18
N LEU A 357 22.73 9.65 -0.90
CA LEU A 357 22.07 10.43 0.15
C LEU A 357 22.33 11.93 0.01
N ALA A 358 23.55 12.29 -0.36
CA ALA A 358 23.94 13.68 -0.51
C ALA A 358 23.41 14.35 -1.79
N GLU A 359 23.07 13.55 -2.80
CA GLU A 359 22.53 14.03 -4.09
C GLU A 359 21.00 13.99 -4.17
N SER A 360 20.32 13.34 -3.22
CA SER A 360 18.86 13.19 -3.23
C SER A 360 18.16 14.50 -2.83
N GLU A 361 17.27 14.98 -3.67
CA GLU A 361 16.41 16.13 -3.38
C GLU A 361 15.31 15.80 -2.34
N ASP A 362 15.01 14.50 -2.14
CA ASP A 362 13.99 14.02 -1.20
C ASP A 362 14.51 13.79 0.22
N VAL A 363 15.83 13.86 0.43
CA VAL A 363 16.46 13.80 1.76
C VAL A 363 16.75 15.23 2.25
N PRO A 364 16.08 15.69 3.33
CA PRO A 364 16.32 17.04 3.85
C PRO A 364 17.76 17.26 4.29
N ASP A 365 18.37 18.39 3.90
CA ASP A 365 19.76 18.76 4.22
C ASP A 365 20.06 18.72 5.72
N GLU A 366 19.09 19.12 6.56
CA GLU A 366 19.23 19.10 8.02
C GLU A 366 19.36 17.69 8.60
N LEU A 367 18.84 16.65 7.92
CA LEU A 367 18.93 15.26 8.34
C LEU A 367 20.21 14.58 7.83
N LEU A 368 20.81 15.08 6.74
CA LEU A 368 21.94 14.44 6.08
C LEU A 368 23.11 14.19 7.04
N GLY A 369 23.49 15.17 7.86
CA GLY A 369 24.55 15.04 8.84
C GLY A 369 24.26 13.97 9.92
N HIS A 370 22.99 13.78 10.28
CA HIS A 370 22.56 12.72 11.20
C HIS A 370 22.65 11.35 10.55
N LEU A 371 22.15 11.21 9.33
CA LEU A 371 22.15 9.94 8.57
C LEU A 371 23.58 9.47 8.31
N ILE A 372 24.46 10.33 7.81
CA ILE A 372 25.88 10.00 7.56
C ILE A 372 26.56 9.53 8.86
N ARG A 373 26.34 10.24 9.98
CA ARG A 373 26.89 9.85 11.27
C ARG A 373 26.40 8.50 11.74
N SER A 374 25.10 8.21 11.56
CA SER A 374 24.47 6.94 11.97
C SER A 374 24.98 5.78 11.12
N ILE A 375 25.02 5.94 9.80
CA ILE A 375 25.55 4.93 8.87
C ILE A 375 27.04 4.69 9.12
N GLY A 376 27.83 5.75 9.29
CA GLY A 376 29.26 5.62 9.59
C GLY A 376 29.53 4.86 10.89
N LYS A 377 28.73 5.10 11.96
CA LYS A 377 28.80 4.31 13.19
C LYS A 377 28.42 2.85 12.97
N MET A 378 27.41 2.58 12.15
CA MET A 378 26.97 1.22 11.82
C MET A 378 28.09 0.47 11.09
N VAL A 379 28.65 1.05 10.02
CA VAL A 379 29.75 0.44 9.24
C VAL A 379 30.97 0.14 10.13
N ARG A 380 31.35 1.10 10.99
CA ARG A 380 32.45 0.88 11.94
C ARG A 380 32.17 -0.31 12.89
N LYS A 381 30.96 -0.40 13.46
CA LYS A 381 30.61 -1.52 14.34
C LYS A 381 30.64 -2.88 13.62
N VAL A 382 30.14 -2.91 12.36
CA VAL A 382 30.20 -4.13 11.54
C VAL A 382 31.65 -4.55 11.31
N ALA A 383 32.55 -3.60 11.00
CA ALA A 383 33.98 -3.90 10.83
C ALA A 383 34.65 -4.40 12.14
N GLU A 384 34.29 -3.80 13.30
CA GLU A 384 34.77 -4.26 14.61
C GLU A 384 34.31 -5.69 14.89
N GLY A 385 33.00 -6.01 14.66
CA GLY A 385 32.47 -7.37 14.86
C GLY A 385 33.05 -8.40 13.89
N GLN A 386 33.29 -7.99 12.62
CA GLN A 386 33.97 -8.89 11.66
C GLN A 386 35.41 -9.18 12.07
N GLN A 387 36.13 -8.21 12.62
CA GLN A 387 37.47 -8.44 13.12
C GLN A 387 37.50 -9.41 14.33
N GLU A 388 36.53 -9.29 15.23
CA GLU A 388 36.36 -10.25 16.35
C GLU A 388 36.06 -11.65 15.85
N ASP A 389 35.22 -11.79 14.82
CA ASP A 389 34.90 -13.08 14.20
C ASP A 389 36.15 -13.76 13.62
N ILE A 390 36.97 -13.03 12.87
CA ILE A 390 38.27 -13.50 12.35
C ILE A 390 39.20 -13.93 13.49
N GLU A 391 39.25 -13.18 14.59
CA GLU A 391 40.08 -13.50 15.74
C GLU A 391 39.60 -14.77 16.46
N PHE A 392 38.27 -15.03 16.46
CA PHE A 392 37.71 -16.24 17.08
C PHE A 392 38.10 -17.52 16.35
N GLU A 393 38.37 -17.48 15.04
CA GLU A 393 38.82 -18.65 14.27
C GLU A 393 40.14 -19.26 14.78
N VAL A 394 40.99 -18.46 15.42
CA VAL A 394 42.32 -18.86 15.89
C VAL A 394 42.41 -18.99 17.42
N ARG A 395 41.29 -18.77 18.12
CA ARG A 395 41.21 -18.88 19.59
C ARG A 395 40.74 -20.26 20.02
N ASP A 396 41.41 -20.82 21.04
CA ASP A 396 41.03 -22.11 21.62
C ASP A 396 39.74 -22.05 22.45
N GLU A 397 39.43 -20.89 23.04
CA GLU A 397 38.26 -20.68 23.87
C GLU A 397 37.60 -19.34 23.54
N VAL A 398 36.28 -19.36 23.32
CA VAL A 398 35.40 -18.18 23.15
C VAL A 398 34.22 -18.36 24.09
N THR A 399 33.92 -17.35 24.91
CA THR A 399 32.78 -17.37 25.83
C THR A 399 31.49 -17.04 25.09
N GLU A 400 30.35 -17.44 25.66
CA GLU A 400 29.03 -17.10 25.12
C GLU A 400 28.80 -15.58 25.03
N ASP A 401 29.22 -14.83 26.08
CA ASP A 401 29.09 -13.37 26.09
C ASP A 401 29.92 -12.70 24.99
N GLU A 402 31.15 -13.17 24.74
CA GLU A 402 31.98 -12.66 23.63
C GLU A 402 31.35 -12.97 22.27
N TYR A 403 30.81 -14.17 22.09
CA TYR A 403 30.11 -14.55 20.84
C TYR A 403 28.87 -13.72 20.60
N ILE A 404 28.04 -13.47 21.62
CA ILE A 404 26.86 -12.59 21.53
C ILE A 404 27.27 -11.16 21.20
N ALA A 405 28.35 -10.65 21.83
CA ALA A 405 28.85 -9.31 21.55
C ALA A 405 29.33 -9.15 20.09
N MET A 406 30.08 -10.15 19.59
CA MET A 406 30.54 -10.20 18.19
C MET A 406 29.35 -10.20 17.22
N ILE A 407 28.34 -11.07 17.41
CA ILE A 407 27.14 -11.10 16.56
C ILE A 407 26.40 -9.77 16.62
N ALA A 408 26.24 -9.16 17.77
CA ALA A 408 25.63 -7.85 17.93
C ALA A 408 26.41 -6.75 17.19
N GLY A 409 27.73 -6.85 17.10
CA GLY A 409 28.56 -5.98 16.27
C GLY A 409 28.41 -6.24 14.77
N LYS A 410 28.55 -7.52 14.38
CA LYS A 410 28.56 -7.93 12.96
C LYS A 410 27.18 -7.79 12.29
N THR A 411 26.07 -7.98 13.02
CA THR A 411 24.74 -8.18 12.41
C THR A 411 23.67 -7.18 12.84
N SER A 412 23.83 -6.45 13.94
CA SER A 412 22.77 -5.58 14.54
C SER A 412 22.82 -4.14 14.11
#